data_9ef44c6f8b0bbd7ab4bd644781aa459e
#
_entry.id   9ef44c6f8b0bbd7ab4bd644781aa459e
#
_cell.length_a   1.000
_cell.length_b   1.000
_cell.length_c   1.000
_cell.angle_alpha   90.00
_cell.angle_beta   90.00
_cell.angle_gamma   90.00
#
_symmetry.space_group_name_H-M   'P 1'
#
loop_
_entity.id
_entity.type
_entity.pdbx_description
1 polymer ?
#
loop_
_entity_poly.entity_id
_entity_poly.type
_entity_poly.pdbx_seq_one_letter_code
_entity_poly.pdbx_strand_id
1 'polypeptide(L)'
;MKKYSSIIYIVGLACAGLVFTGCATNQANAPIPPNSGHLLINRVANFGSDLSLVVSVDGKDVGSFTEGRSYSGYLAAGQHHITVRVDPNPGGKHPGRKTLTVQAGQTYSYTAGWSGQNLVLVRNQGQTVPTY
;
A
#
# COMPACT_ATOMS: atom_id res chain seq x y z
N MET A 1 -19.72 52.59 50.88
CA MET A 1 -20.11 51.19 50.76
C MET A 1 -19.92 50.71 49.38
N LYS A 2 -18.94 49.91 49.22
CA LYS A 2 -18.60 49.38 47.92
C LYS A 2 -19.13 47.99 47.77
N LYS A 3 -20.07 47.83 46.92
CA LYS A 3 -20.54 46.50 46.56
C LYS A 3 -19.70 46.00 45.40
N TYR A 4 -18.89 45.04 45.66
CA TYR A 4 -18.11 44.38 44.62
C TYR A 4 -18.98 43.28 44.03
N SER A 5 -19.43 43.53 42.86
CA SER A 5 -20.08 42.48 42.06
C SER A 5 -19.00 41.58 41.52
N SER A 6 -18.80 40.48 42.16
CA SER A 6 -17.91 39.45 41.61
C SER A 6 -18.57 38.84 40.42
N ILE A 7 -18.18 39.25 39.25
CA ILE A 7 -18.56 38.57 38.03
C ILE A 7 -17.67 37.33 37.90
N ILE A 8 -18.21 36.24 38.27
CA ILE A 8 -17.54 34.95 38.02
C ILE A 8 -17.78 34.63 36.58
N TYR A 9 -16.78 34.85 35.76
CA TYR A 9 -16.76 34.29 34.42
C TYR A 9 -16.44 32.82 34.54
N ILE A 10 -17.45 32.03 34.47
CA ILE A 10 -17.27 30.60 34.21
C ILE A 10 -16.95 30.49 32.74
N VAL A 11 -15.67 30.47 32.45
CA VAL A 11 -15.21 30.05 31.13
C VAL A 11 -15.46 28.56 31.06
N GLY A 12 -16.59 28.20 30.51
CA GLY A 12 -16.88 26.83 30.13
C GLY A 12 -15.91 26.44 29.03
N LEU A 13 -14.85 25.81 29.42
CA LEU A 13 -13.96 25.17 28.48
C LEU A 13 -14.71 23.94 27.93
N ALA A 14 -15.43 24.13 26.86
CA ALA A 14 -15.97 23.03 26.10
C ALA A 14 -14.77 22.30 25.45
N CYS A 15 -14.25 21.32 26.16
CA CYS A 15 -13.39 20.33 25.56
C CYS A 15 -14.23 19.53 24.58
N ALA A 16 -14.30 19.98 23.35
CA ALA A 16 -14.75 19.14 22.26
C ALA A 16 -13.69 18.04 22.11
N GLY A 17 -13.88 16.96 22.84
CA GLY A 17 -13.10 15.76 22.67
C GLY A 17 -13.40 15.19 21.29
N LEU A 18 -12.56 15.49 20.34
CA LEU A 18 -12.52 14.76 19.08
C LEU A 18 -12.03 13.35 19.39
N VAL A 19 -12.95 12.48 19.70
CA VAL A 19 -12.64 11.07 19.82
C VAL A 19 -12.51 10.54 18.41
N PHE A 20 -11.28 10.51 17.90
CA PHE A 20 -10.99 9.74 16.70
C PHE A 20 -10.97 8.27 17.08
N THR A 21 -12.11 7.63 17.07
CA THR A 21 -12.17 6.17 17.08
C THR A 21 -11.81 5.69 15.68
N GLY A 22 -10.52 5.63 15.41
CA GLY A 22 -10.01 5.04 14.17
C GLY A 22 -10.11 3.53 14.25
N CYS A 23 -11.28 2.97 14.04
CA CYS A 23 -11.41 1.56 13.74
C CYS A 23 -11.18 1.37 12.25
N ALA A 24 -9.91 1.23 11.86
CA ALA A 24 -9.55 0.86 10.51
C ALA A 24 -9.74 -0.65 10.29
N THR A 25 -10.97 -1.13 10.27
CA THR A 25 -11.26 -2.55 10.10
C THR A 25 -11.63 -2.94 8.68
N ASN A 26 -11.82 -1.98 7.77
CA ASN A 26 -12.15 -2.28 6.37
C ASN A 26 -11.38 -1.38 5.44
N GLN A 27 -10.25 -1.88 4.95
CA GLN A 27 -9.49 -1.22 3.89
C GLN A 27 -10.24 -1.18 2.55
N ALA A 28 -11.31 -1.96 2.39
CA ALA A 28 -12.12 -1.98 1.17
C ALA A 28 -12.82 -0.65 0.87
N ASN A 29 -13.01 0.20 1.86
CA ASN A 29 -13.67 1.50 1.74
C ASN A 29 -12.76 2.69 2.05
N ALA A 30 -11.44 2.46 2.12
CA ALA A 30 -10.50 3.56 2.25
C ALA A 30 -10.59 4.47 1.02
N PRO A 31 -10.70 5.79 1.17
CA PRO A 31 -10.74 6.69 0.04
C PRO A 31 -9.43 6.57 -0.77
N ILE A 32 -9.57 6.54 -2.09
CA ILE A 32 -8.41 6.54 -2.99
C ILE A 32 -7.66 7.86 -2.80
N PRO A 33 -6.37 7.85 -2.48
CA PRO A 33 -5.61 9.07 -2.34
C PRO A 33 -5.64 9.87 -3.65
N PRO A 34 -5.84 11.20 -3.59
CA PRO A 34 -5.77 12.02 -4.79
C PRO A 34 -4.36 11.97 -5.38
N ASN A 35 -4.28 12.13 -6.70
CA ASN A 35 -3.01 12.14 -7.43
C ASN A 35 -2.17 10.87 -7.23
N SER A 36 -2.82 9.72 -7.23
CA SER A 36 -2.20 8.42 -7.05
C SER A 36 -2.62 7.42 -8.13
N GLY A 37 -1.78 6.43 -8.35
CA GLY A 37 -2.06 5.25 -9.16
C GLY A 37 -2.15 4.00 -8.30
N HIS A 38 -2.79 2.98 -8.83
CA HIS A 38 -3.00 1.70 -8.13
C HIS A 38 -1.97 0.66 -8.59
N LEU A 39 -1.26 0.08 -7.65
CA LEU A 39 -0.29 -0.99 -7.91
C LEU A 39 -0.84 -2.32 -7.42
N LEU A 40 -0.90 -3.30 -8.32
CA LEU A 40 -1.28 -4.68 -8.05
C LEU A 40 -0.10 -5.60 -8.35
N ILE A 41 0.24 -6.47 -7.42
CA ILE A 41 1.28 -7.48 -7.63
C ILE A 41 0.74 -8.84 -7.23
N ASN A 42 0.67 -9.74 -8.19
CA ASN A 42 0.35 -11.15 -8.00
C ASN A 42 1.63 -11.97 -8.04
N ARG A 43 1.56 -13.21 -7.57
CA ARG A 43 2.65 -14.16 -7.76
C ARG A 43 2.16 -15.37 -8.56
N VAL A 44 3.07 -16.00 -9.30
CA VAL A 44 2.74 -17.23 -10.03
C VAL A 44 2.36 -18.36 -9.07
N ALA A 45 1.51 -19.28 -9.51
CA ALA A 45 1.00 -20.38 -8.68
C ALA A 45 2.11 -21.30 -8.16
N ASN A 46 3.15 -21.51 -8.95
CA ASN A 46 4.30 -22.35 -8.60
C ASN A 46 5.45 -21.59 -7.92
N PHE A 47 5.15 -20.49 -7.29
CA PHE A 47 6.14 -19.64 -6.64
C PHE A 47 6.85 -20.33 -5.47
N GLY A 48 6.12 -21.15 -4.73
CA GLY A 48 6.55 -21.85 -3.52
C GLY A 48 5.59 -21.56 -2.36
N SER A 49 5.01 -22.62 -1.79
CA SER A 49 4.00 -22.50 -0.73
C SER A 49 4.54 -21.90 0.56
N ASP A 50 5.81 -22.17 0.86
CA ASP A 50 6.46 -21.75 2.11
C ASP A 50 7.20 -20.42 2.00
N LEU A 51 7.08 -19.76 0.85
CA LEU A 51 7.75 -18.51 0.58
C LEU A 51 6.76 -17.34 0.61
N SER A 52 7.15 -16.27 1.29
CA SER A 52 6.47 -14.99 1.20
C SER A 52 7.14 -14.09 0.18
N LEU A 53 6.34 -13.38 -0.59
CA LEU A 53 6.83 -12.31 -1.45
C LEU A 53 6.76 -11.00 -0.68
N VAL A 54 7.89 -10.34 -0.52
CA VAL A 54 7.98 -9.02 0.12
C VAL A 54 8.10 -7.96 -0.95
N VAL A 55 7.24 -6.99 -0.90
CA VAL A 55 7.21 -5.84 -1.81
C VAL A 55 7.78 -4.63 -1.11
N SER A 56 8.73 -3.98 -1.74
CA SER A 56 9.31 -2.71 -1.28
C SER A 56 9.08 -1.63 -2.35
N VAL A 57 8.78 -0.44 -1.90
CA VAL A 57 8.65 0.74 -2.74
C VAL A 57 9.61 1.80 -2.23
N ASP A 58 10.47 2.30 -3.12
CA ASP A 58 11.48 3.32 -2.81
C ASP A 58 12.35 2.95 -1.58
N GLY A 59 12.71 1.65 -1.47
CA GLY A 59 13.52 1.12 -0.40
C GLY A 59 12.78 0.80 0.90
N LYS A 60 11.46 0.99 0.95
CA LYS A 60 10.65 0.70 2.12
C LYS A 60 9.72 -0.48 1.86
N ASP A 61 9.72 -1.46 2.76
CA ASP A 61 8.79 -2.60 2.71
C ASP A 61 7.35 -2.11 2.95
N VAL A 62 6.48 -2.41 1.99
CA VAL A 62 5.08 -1.98 2.03
C VAL A 62 4.11 -3.15 2.17
N GLY A 63 4.54 -4.36 1.92
CA GLY A 63 3.69 -5.54 2.06
C GLY A 63 4.47 -6.83 1.93
N SER A 64 3.87 -7.89 2.47
CA SER A 64 4.34 -9.26 2.35
C SER A 64 3.13 -10.18 2.22
N PHE A 65 3.19 -11.14 1.32
CA PHE A 65 2.07 -12.03 1.11
C PHE A 65 2.50 -13.45 0.70
N THR A 66 1.70 -14.41 1.12
CA THR A 66 1.87 -15.82 0.87
C THR A 66 1.04 -16.30 -0.32
N GLU A 67 1.01 -17.62 -0.54
CA GLU A 67 0.24 -18.25 -1.61
C GLU A 67 -1.24 -17.84 -1.59
N GLY A 68 -1.82 -17.62 -2.79
CA GLY A 68 -3.21 -17.24 -2.96
C GLY A 68 -3.55 -15.79 -2.61
N ARG A 69 -2.54 -15.00 -2.25
CA ARG A 69 -2.70 -13.59 -1.92
C ARG A 69 -1.95 -12.69 -2.92
N SER A 70 -2.32 -11.44 -2.95
CA SER A 70 -1.72 -10.42 -3.79
C SER A 70 -1.50 -9.13 -3.02
N TYR A 71 -0.60 -8.31 -3.51
CA TYR A 71 -0.40 -6.95 -3.01
C TYR A 71 -1.31 -5.98 -3.78
N SER A 72 -1.94 -5.08 -3.05
CA SER A 72 -2.72 -3.98 -3.60
C SER A 72 -2.43 -2.72 -2.81
N GLY A 73 -1.99 -1.68 -3.47
CA GLY A 73 -1.65 -0.41 -2.82
C GLY A 73 -1.67 0.76 -3.78
N TYR A 74 -1.67 1.97 -3.24
CA TYR A 74 -1.64 3.20 -3.99
C TYR A 74 -0.28 3.87 -3.88
N LEU A 75 0.22 4.38 -4.99
CA LEU A 75 1.46 5.13 -5.08
C LEU A 75 1.17 6.55 -5.57
N ALA A 76 1.84 7.53 -4.99
CA ALA A 76 1.77 8.90 -5.49
C ALA A 76 2.23 8.96 -6.95
N ALA A 77 1.66 9.87 -7.74
CA ALA A 77 2.12 10.11 -9.10
C ALA A 77 3.62 10.47 -9.08
N GLY A 78 4.37 9.94 -10.04
CA GLY A 78 5.80 10.12 -10.18
C GLY A 78 6.55 8.81 -10.34
N GLN A 79 7.87 8.87 -10.31
CA GLN A 79 8.74 7.72 -10.47
C GLN A 79 8.95 6.98 -9.15
N HIS A 80 8.80 5.66 -9.18
CA HIS A 80 9.02 4.79 -8.03
C HIS A 80 9.91 3.60 -8.41
N HIS A 81 10.67 3.13 -7.44
CA HIS A 81 11.46 1.90 -7.55
C HIS A 81 10.76 0.79 -6.78
N ILE A 82 10.30 -0.22 -7.51
CA ILE A 82 9.63 -1.38 -6.95
C ILE A 82 10.65 -2.50 -6.84
N THR A 83 10.78 -3.08 -5.66
CA THR A 83 11.63 -4.25 -5.42
C THR A 83 10.80 -5.36 -4.84
N VAL A 84 10.98 -6.57 -5.31
CA VAL A 84 10.36 -7.77 -4.76
C VAL A 84 11.45 -8.75 -4.35
N ARG A 85 11.29 -9.36 -3.19
CA ARG A 85 12.19 -10.39 -2.69
C ARG A 85 11.40 -11.51 -2.02
N VAL A 86 12.03 -12.65 -1.83
CA VAL A 86 11.43 -13.76 -1.08
C VAL A 86 11.95 -13.80 0.35
N ASP A 87 11.10 -14.25 1.25
CA ASP A 87 11.44 -14.49 2.64
C ASP A 87 10.69 -15.74 3.14
N PRO A 88 11.38 -16.75 3.67
CA PRO A 88 12.83 -16.91 3.74
C PRO A 88 13.48 -17.09 2.36
N ASN A 89 14.79 -16.87 2.26
CA ASN A 89 15.54 -17.02 1.01
C ASN A 89 16.71 -18.01 1.17
N PRO A 90 16.43 -19.29 1.41
CA PRO A 90 17.48 -20.30 1.66
C PRO A 90 18.33 -20.59 0.41
N GLY A 91 17.80 -20.35 -0.79
CA GLY A 91 18.48 -20.58 -2.05
C GLY A 91 19.27 -19.40 -2.60
N GLY A 92 19.36 -18.29 -1.88
CA GLY A 92 20.10 -17.11 -2.34
C GLY A 92 19.55 -16.50 -3.63
N LYS A 93 18.22 -16.51 -3.80
CA LYS A 93 17.57 -15.94 -4.97
C LYS A 93 17.76 -14.43 -5.04
N HIS A 94 17.96 -13.93 -6.25
CA HIS A 94 18.13 -12.50 -6.48
C HIS A 94 16.79 -11.76 -6.52
N PRO A 95 16.70 -10.58 -5.88
CA PRO A 95 15.49 -9.78 -5.91
C PRO A 95 15.17 -9.26 -7.31
N GLY A 96 13.88 -9.10 -7.59
CA GLY A 96 13.39 -8.43 -8.80
C GLY A 96 13.25 -6.93 -8.56
N ARG A 97 13.60 -6.13 -9.55
CA ARG A 97 13.49 -4.68 -9.49
C ARG A 97 12.80 -4.12 -10.72
N LYS A 98 12.01 -3.10 -10.52
CA LYS A 98 11.33 -2.39 -11.60
C LYS A 98 11.23 -0.91 -11.28
N THR A 99 11.55 -0.08 -12.24
CA THR A 99 11.25 1.35 -12.17
C THR A 99 9.88 1.60 -12.81
N LEU A 100 9.00 2.27 -12.11
CA LEU A 100 7.64 2.54 -12.54
C LEU A 100 7.36 4.04 -12.45
N THR A 101 6.91 4.63 -13.56
CA THR A 101 6.36 5.97 -13.56
C THR A 101 4.85 5.88 -13.39
N VAL A 102 4.36 6.35 -12.25
CA VAL A 102 2.95 6.30 -11.88
C VAL A 102 2.24 7.55 -12.35
N GLN A 103 1.11 7.38 -13.04
CA GLN A 103 0.20 8.45 -13.41
C GLN A 103 -1.08 8.34 -12.57
N ALA A 104 -1.62 9.47 -12.15
CA ALA A 104 -2.86 9.52 -11.39
C ALA A 104 -4.01 8.82 -12.14
N GLY A 105 -4.77 8.02 -11.41
CA GLY A 105 -5.93 7.29 -11.95
C GLY A 105 -5.59 6.03 -12.75
N GLN A 106 -4.33 5.68 -12.92
CA GLN A 106 -3.91 4.49 -13.66
C GLN A 106 -3.71 3.30 -12.72
N THR A 107 -3.93 2.10 -13.26
CA THR A 107 -3.67 0.84 -12.57
C THR A 107 -2.50 0.12 -13.23
N TYR A 108 -1.58 -0.35 -12.40
CA TYR A 108 -0.38 -1.06 -12.81
C TYR A 108 -0.40 -2.45 -12.19
N SER A 109 -0.53 -3.47 -13.03
CA SER A 109 -0.63 -4.86 -12.60
C SER A 109 0.60 -5.63 -13.04
N TYR A 110 1.22 -6.33 -12.12
CA TYR A 110 2.39 -7.16 -12.34
C TYR A 110 2.20 -8.56 -11.77
N THR A 111 2.89 -9.50 -12.35
CA THR A 111 3.03 -10.85 -11.80
C THR A 111 4.49 -11.11 -11.47
N ALA A 112 4.76 -11.48 -10.23
CA ALA A 112 6.08 -11.91 -9.79
C ALA A 112 6.27 -13.38 -10.11
N GLY A 113 7.38 -13.70 -10.72
CA GLY A 113 7.72 -15.06 -11.12
C GLY A 113 9.23 -15.28 -11.13
N TRP A 114 9.64 -16.47 -11.54
CA TRP A 114 11.03 -16.89 -11.57
C TRP A 114 11.59 -16.87 -12.98
N SER A 115 12.79 -16.37 -13.11
CA SER A 115 13.63 -16.53 -14.28
C SER A 115 15.01 -17.05 -13.81
N GLY A 116 15.17 -18.37 -13.78
CA GLY A 116 16.32 -19.01 -13.15
C GLY A 116 16.41 -18.68 -11.66
N GLN A 117 17.48 -18.05 -11.23
CA GLN A 117 17.70 -17.62 -9.84
C GLN A 117 17.16 -16.22 -9.56
N ASN A 118 16.61 -15.56 -10.57
CA ASN A 118 16.14 -14.18 -10.45
C ASN A 118 14.63 -14.13 -10.26
N LEU A 119 14.19 -13.29 -9.36
CA LEU A 119 12.80 -12.88 -9.25
C LEU A 119 12.53 -11.79 -10.29
N VAL A 120 11.46 -11.91 -11.03
CA VAL A 120 11.10 -10.96 -12.08
C VAL A 120 9.68 -10.46 -11.91
N LEU A 121 9.45 -9.19 -12.24
CA LEU A 121 8.13 -8.58 -12.32
C LEU A 121 7.75 -8.43 -13.80
N VAL A 122 6.74 -9.14 -14.22
CA VAL A 122 6.20 -9.06 -15.57
C VAL A 122 4.90 -8.26 -15.53
N ARG A 123 4.84 -7.24 -16.39
CA ARG A 123 3.61 -6.45 -16.50
C ARG A 123 2.52 -7.30 -17.14
N ASN A 124 1.39 -7.36 -16.47
CA ASN A 124 0.19 -7.94 -17.05
C ASN A 124 -0.32 -6.97 -18.11
N GLN A 125 -0.24 -7.35 -19.36
CA GLN A 125 -0.80 -6.59 -20.48
C GLN A 125 -2.30 -6.51 -20.27
N GLY A 126 -2.83 -5.30 -20.15
CA GLY A 126 -4.14 -5.03 -19.63
C GLY A 126 -5.24 -5.82 -20.33
N GLN A 127 -6.01 -6.51 -19.54
CA GLN A 127 -7.40 -6.61 -19.84
C GLN A 127 -7.96 -5.19 -19.69
N THR A 128 -8.17 -4.55 -20.81
CA THR A 128 -9.12 -3.44 -20.86
C THR A 128 -10.44 -4.03 -20.39
N VAL A 129 -10.81 -3.75 -19.16
CA VAL A 129 -12.16 -4.06 -18.69
C VAL A 129 -13.08 -3.22 -19.56
N PRO A 130 -13.91 -3.83 -20.39
CA PRO A 130 -14.87 -3.05 -21.14
C PRO A 130 -15.77 -2.36 -20.11
N THR A 131 -15.81 -1.04 -20.19
CA THR A 131 -16.78 -0.26 -19.44
C THR A 131 -18.14 -0.50 -20.08
N TYR A 132 -19.01 -1.22 -19.37
CA TYR A 132 -20.43 -1.32 -19.70
C TYR A 132 -21.17 -0.15 -19.09
#